data_3d56a6d3ea992f5372f7877bb55cdc56
#
_entry.id   3d56a6d3ea992f5372f7877bb55cdc56
#
_cell.length_a   1.000
_cell.length_b   1.000
_cell.length_c   1.000
_cell.angle_alpha   90.00
_cell.angle_beta   90.00
_cell.angle_gamma   90.00
#
_symmetry.space_group_name_H-M   'P 1'
#
loop_
_entity.id
_entity.type
_entity.pdbx_description
1 polymer ?
#
loop_
_entity_poly.entity_id
_entity_poly.type
_entity_poly.pdbx_seq_one_letter_code
_entity_poly.pdbx_strand_id
1 'polypeptide(L)'
;MLRAASVVFYDALVGEGVLALIPDHVRKVPVGKRSGRHSKDQGTIDALLVEAALAGERVVRLKGGDPSMFGRSMEEVAALAEIGVRAHICPGVTAASAAAASAGISLSLRGLARRVQFVTAHARAGEPLDLDWAQLAHPACTTAFYMGRSAASDISRELIAHGLDPKTPVLIACDVSLASERCLRTRLDLLPLAVRSVAENKPTLILVGEAVRQNDAAEIAQIAAQAHR
;
A
#
# COMPACT_ATOMS: atom_id res chain seq x y z
N MET A 1 19.81 0.90 11.37
CA MET A 1 19.34 2.30 11.37
C MET A 1 18.62 2.66 12.65
N LEU A 2 17.51 2.04 13.05
CA LEU A 2 16.74 2.41 14.24
C LEU A 2 17.59 2.47 15.53
N ARG A 3 18.49 1.51 15.75
CA ARG A 3 19.36 1.47 16.94
C ARG A 3 20.41 2.58 17.00
N ALA A 4 20.74 3.17 15.86
CA ALA A 4 21.76 4.22 15.75
C ALA A 4 21.13 5.62 15.63
N ALA A 5 19.82 5.71 15.55
CA ALA A 5 19.11 6.99 15.47
C ALA A 5 19.17 7.74 16.79
N SER A 6 19.07 9.09 16.74
CA SER A 6 18.77 9.94 17.90
C SER A 6 17.26 10.29 17.94
N VAL A 7 16.65 10.37 16.75
CA VAL A 7 15.21 10.61 16.60
C VAL A 7 14.61 9.76 15.46
N VAL A 8 13.42 9.24 15.71
CA VAL A 8 12.60 8.53 14.72
C VAL A 8 11.27 9.25 14.55
N PHE A 9 11.02 9.78 13.35
CA PHE A 9 9.72 10.28 12.94
C PHE A 9 8.94 9.16 12.27
N TYR A 10 7.74 8.84 12.76
CA TYR A 10 6.98 7.70 12.26
C TYR A 10 5.52 8.05 11.92
N ASP A 11 4.96 7.38 10.91
CA ASP A 11 3.56 7.55 10.53
C ASP A 11 2.62 6.56 11.24
N ALA A 12 1.32 6.76 11.06
CA ALA A 12 0.29 5.96 11.73
C ALA A 12 0.15 4.52 11.19
N LEU A 13 0.78 4.22 10.05
CA LEU A 13 0.74 2.88 9.43
C LEU A 13 1.84 1.96 9.96
N VAL A 14 2.75 2.48 10.78
CA VAL A 14 3.80 1.67 11.41
C VAL A 14 3.19 0.88 12.57
N GLY A 15 3.32 -0.46 12.52
CA GLY A 15 2.81 -1.36 13.54
C GLY A 15 3.60 -1.27 14.85
N GLU A 16 2.94 -1.57 15.98
CA GLU A 16 3.53 -1.52 17.32
C GLU A 16 4.77 -2.42 17.46
N GLY A 17 4.76 -3.60 16.82
CA GLY A 17 5.91 -4.50 16.82
C GLY A 17 7.17 -3.87 16.19
N VAL A 18 7.00 -3.02 15.17
CA VAL A 18 8.13 -2.28 14.57
C VAL A 18 8.56 -1.12 15.47
N LEU A 19 7.61 -0.40 16.08
CA LEU A 19 7.91 0.68 17.03
C LEU A 19 8.64 0.17 18.27
N ALA A 20 8.36 -1.05 18.71
CA ALA A 20 9.05 -1.70 19.83
C ALA A 20 10.54 -2.01 19.55
N LEU A 21 10.96 -2.04 18.27
CA LEU A 21 12.36 -2.19 17.89
C LEU A 21 13.21 -0.92 18.09
N ILE A 22 12.55 0.22 18.34
CA ILE A 22 13.22 1.50 18.57
C ILE A 22 13.65 1.55 20.04
N PRO A 23 14.97 1.66 20.34
CA PRO A 23 15.45 1.72 21.72
C PRO A 23 14.84 2.87 22.52
N ASP A 24 14.75 2.71 23.85
CA ASP A 24 14.10 3.70 24.72
C ASP A 24 14.81 5.06 24.76
N HIS A 25 16.13 5.07 24.55
CA HIS A 25 16.90 6.31 24.50
C HIS A 25 16.67 7.12 23.21
N VAL A 26 16.05 6.53 22.19
CA VAL A 26 15.75 7.20 20.91
C VAL A 26 14.44 7.95 21.01
N ARG A 27 14.45 9.23 20.69
CA ARG A 27 13.24 10.07 20.67
C ARG A 27 12.28 9.61 19.56
N LYS A 28 11.02 9.33 19.93
CA LYS A 28 9.97 8.84 19.03
C LYS A 28 8.97 9.97 18.77
N VAL A 29 8.80 10.39 17.51
CA VAL A 29 7.95 11.53 17.13
C VAL A 29 6.88 11.06 16.13
N PRO A 30 5.59 11.00 16.51
CA PRO A 30 4.52 10.67 15.58
C PRO A 30 4.26 11.85 14.63
N VAL A 31 4.23 11.58 13.32
CA VAL A 31 3.93 12.58 12.28
C VAL A 31 2.71 12.21 11.42
N GLY A 32 2.19 10.99 11.53
CA GLY A 32 1.02 10.48 10.81
C GLY A 32 -0.28 10.55 11.61
N LYS A 33 -1.42 10.38 10.94
CA LYS A 33 -2.77 10.31 11.56
C LYS A 33 -3.07 8.93 12.10
N ARG A 34 -3.57 8.84 13.33
CA ARG A 34 -4.67 7.91 13.69
C ARG A 34 -5.94 8.76 13.82
N SER A 35 -7.04 8.27 13.22
CA SER A 35 -8.40 8.85 13.16
C SER A 35 -8.69 10.08 14.06
N GLY A 36 -9.07 11.21 13.45
CA GLY A 36 -9.79 12.28 14.16
C GLY A 36 -8.97 13.48 14.62
N ARG A 37 -7.64 13.50 14.53
CA ARG A 37 -6.81 14.68 14.82
C ARG A 37 -6.08 15.16 13.58
N HIS A 38 -5.80 16.46 13.48
CA HIS A 38 -5.11 17.06 12.32
C HIS A 38 -3.81 16.32 12.02
N SER A 39 -3.67 15.76 10.78
CA SER A 39 -2.35 15.32 10.33
C SER A 39 -1.50 16.56 10.16
N LYS A 40 -0.22 16.45 10.50
CA LYS A 40 0.75 17.39 9.96
C LYS A 40 0.66 17.29 8.43
N ASP A 41 0.55 18.42 7.75
CA ASP A 41 0.71 18.45 6.31
C ASP A 41 2.15 18.08 5.94
N GLN A 42 2.40 17.79 4.67
CA GLN A 42 3.71 17.33 4.25
C GLN A 42 4.79 18.40 4.53
N GLY A 43 4.49 19.67 4.29
CA GLY A 43 5.44 20.76 4.57
C GLY A 43 5.85 20.83 6.04
N THR A 44 4.92 20.58 6.96
CA THR A 44 5.25 20.48 8.40
C THR A 44 6.17 19.28 8.69
N ILE A 45 5.95 18.14 8.02
CA ILE A 45 6.82 16.96 8.20
C ILE A 45 8.22 17.27 7.68
N ASP A 46 8.31 17.85 6.49
CA ASP A 46 9.57 18.22 5.87
C ASP A 46 10.36 19.21 6.74
N ALA A 47 9.69 20.22 7.28
CA ALA A 47 10.30 21.19 8.21
C ALA A 47 10.86 20.52 9.47
N LEU A 48 10.15 19.57 10.06
CA LEU A 48 10.63 18.82 11.24
C LEU A 48 11.86 17.96 10.93
N LEU A 49 11.92 17.35 9.75
CA LEU A 49 13.08 16.56 9.30
C LEU A 49 14.29 17.46 9.09
N VAL A 50 14.09 18.62 8.46
CA VAL A 50 15.12 19.65 8.21
C VAL A 50 15.64 20.20 9.54
N GLU A 51 14.77 20.59 10.47
CA GLU A 51 15.13 21.09 11.79
C GLU A 51 16.02 20.09 12.56
N ALA A 52 15.60 18.82 12.61
CA ALA A 52 16.36 17.77 13.29
C ALA A 52 17.72 17.52 12.62
N ALA A 53 17.78 17.57 11.29
CA ALA A 53 19.02 17.38 10.55
C ALA A 53 20.00 18.56 10.79
N LEU A 54 19.53 19.81 10.79
CA LEU A 54 20.33 21.00 11.11
C LEU A 54 20.84 21.00 12.55
N ALA A 55 20.09 20.38 13.47
CA ALA A 55 20.53 20.18 14.85
C ALA A 55 21.61 19.07 14.99
N GLY A 56 22.04 18.46 13.88
CA GLY A 56 23.04 17.38 13.87
C GLY A 56 22.53 16.03 14.36
N GLU A 57 21.20 15.84 14.40
CA GLU A 57 20.62 14.58 14.81
C GLU A 57 20.76 13.47 13.75
N ARG A 58 20.87 12.23 14.20
CA ARG A 58 20.75 11.04 13.33
C ARG A 58 19.28 10.70 13.16
N VAL A 59 18.70 11.22 12.09
CA VAL A 59 17.27 11.17 11.81
C VAL A 59 16.91 9.90 11.09
N VAL A 60 15.84 9.23 11.53
CA VAL A 60 15.16 8.17 10.78
C VAL A 60 13.71 8.57 10.55
N ARG A 61 13.28 8.58 9.29
CA ARG A 61 11.88 8.67 8.88
C ARG A 61 11.35 7.26 8.66
N LEU A 62 10.59 6.75 9.61
CA LEU A 62 10.01 5.40 9.57
C LEU A 62 8.62 5.43 8.95
N LYS A 63 8.44 4.74 7.84
CA LYS A 63 7.21 4.70 7.05
C LYS A 63 6.61 3.30 7.08
N GLY A 64 5.28 3.19 7.01
CA GLY A 64 4.61 1.91 6.82
C GLY A 64 4.78 1.41 5.38
N GLY A 65 5.14 0.14 5.20
CA GLY A 65 5.34 -0.46 3.89
C GLY A 65 6.70 -0.13 3.25
N ASP A 66 6.71 0.11 1.95
CA ASP A 66 7.89 0.55 1.20
C ASP A 66 7.85 2.07 1.03
N PRO A 67 8.90 2.80 1.46
CA PRO A 67 8.94 4.26 1.36
C PRO A 67 8.85 4.79 -0.09
N SER A 68 9.26 3.99 -1.07
CA SER A 68 9.24 4.38 -2.49
C SER A 68 7.87 4.19 -3.15
N MET A 69 6.92 3.52 -2.46
CA MET A 69 5.59 3.22 -3.02
C MET A 69 4.52 4.12 -2.40
N PHE A 70 4.13 5.17 -3.11
CA PHE A 70 3.11 6.16 -2.71
C PHE A 70 3.36 6.82 -1.34
N GLY A 71 4.63 6.85 -0.91
CA GLY A 71 5.06 7.33 0.41
C GLY A 71 5.54 8.77 0.44
N ARG A 72 5.49 9.52 -0.68
CA ARG A 72 5.95 10.92 -0.78
C ARG A 72 7.41 11.12 -0.34
N SER A 73 8.23 10.07 -0.40
CA SER A 73 9.60 10.12 0.12
C SER A 73 10.50 11.09 -0.64
N MET A 74 10.19 11.34 -1.93
CA MET A 74 10.99 12.28 -2.72
C MET A 74 10.80 13.74 -2.33
N GLU A 75 9.66 14.11 -1.75
CA GLU A 75 9.43 15.44 -1.19
C GLU A 75 10.30 15.64 0.05
N GLU A 76 10.34 14.66 0.95
CA GLU A 76 11.20 14.65 2.14
C GLU A 76 12.70 14.69 1.75
N VAL A 77 13.09 13.91 0.73
CA VAL A 77 14.47 13.89 0.21
C VAL A 77 14.85 15.24 -0.40
N ALA A 78 13.95 15.86 -1.18
CA ALA A 78 14.19 17.16 -1.79
C ALA A 78 14.40 18.26 -0.74
N ALA A 79 13.54 18.33 0.28
CA ALA A 79 13.67 19.31 1.37
C ALA A 79 15.02 19.18 2.13
N LEU A 80 15.49 17.95 2.34
CA LEU A 80 16.79 17.70 2.97
C LEU A 80 17.96 18.08 2.04
N ALA A 81 17.81 17.84 0.74
CA ALA A 81 18.83 18.17 -0.24
C ALA A 81 19.05 19.70 -0.36
N GLU A 82 18.01 20.52 -0.19
CA GLU A 82 18.09 21.98 -0.18
C GLU A 82 19.04 22.51 0.89
N ILE A 83 19.18 21.80 2.02
CA ILE A 83 20.11 22.14 3.11
C ILE A 83 21.43 21.34 3.04
N GLY A 84 21.71 20.66 1.91
CA GLY A 84 22.95 19.89 1.71
C GLY A 84 22.97 18.54 2.46
N VAL A 85 21.86 18.06 3.01
CA VAL A 85 21.80 16.79 3.73
C VAL A 85 21.37 15.68 2.78
N ARG A 86 22.19 14.62 2.70
CA ARG A 86 21.90 13.43 1.91
C ARG A 86 21.02 12.45 2.69
N ALA A 87 19.85 12.14 2.15
CA ALA A 87 18.98 11.08 2.66
C ALA A 87 19.25 9.75 1.94
N HIS A 88 19.03 8.63 2.65
CA HIS A 88 19.11 7.27 2.12
C HIS A 88 17.77 6.57 2.29
N ILE A 89 17.21 6.03 1.20
CA ILE A 89 15.98 5.25 1.23
C ILE A 89 16.35 3.79 1.49
N CYS A 90 15.80 3.22 2.56
CA CYS A 90 15.86 1.80 2.84
C CYS A 90 14.61 1.13 2.25
N PRO A 91 14.73 0.15 1.35
CA PRO A 91 13.56 -0.52 0.78
C PRO A 91 12.79 -1.29 1.84
N GLY A 92 11.48 -1.38 1.65
CA GLY A 92 10.58 -2.11 2.54
C GLY A 92 9.69 -3.09 1.77
N VAL A 93 8.85 -3.82 2.50
CA VAL A 93 7.84 -4.70 1.91
C VAL A 93 6.58 -3.86 1.66
N THR A 94 6.23 -3.66 0.39
CA THR A 94 5.04 -2.89 0.04
C THR A 94 3.76 -3.61 0.46
N ALA A 95 2.70 -2.87 0.78
CA ALA A 95 1.42 -3.41 1.25
C ALA A 95 0.83 -4.48 0.32
N ALA A 96 1.04 -4.38 -1.00
CA ALA A 96 0.57 -5.39 -1.94
C ALA A 96 1.27 -6.74 -1.75
N SER A 97 2.59 -6.75 -1.55
CA SER A 97 3.34 -7.98 -1.27
C SER A 97 2.97 -8.57 0.10
N ALA A 98 2.79 -7.71 1.10
CA ALA A 98 2.40 -8.14 2.44
C ALA A 98 0.98 -8.75 2.43
N ALA A 99 0.01 -8.10 1.77
CA ALA A 99 -1.35 -8.61 1.63
C ALA A 99 -1.40 -9.95 0.87
N ALA A 100 -0.59 -10.09 -0.19
CA ALA A 100 -0.48 -11.35 -0.92
C ALA A 100 0.07 -12.47 -0.03
N ALA A 101 1.10 -12.19 0.75
CA ALA A 101 1.66 -13.15 1.71
C ALA A 101 0.64 -13.57 2.78
N SER A 102 -0.04 -12.61 3.41
CA SER A 102 -1.10 -12.89 4.39
C SER A 102 -2.25 -13.70 3.81
N ALA A 103 -2.61 -13.46 2.55
CA ALA A 103 -3.68 -14.17 1.87
C ALA A 103 -3.24 -15.53 1.27
N GLY A 104 -1.94 -15.87 1.33
CA GLY A 104 -1.39 -17.10 0.75
C GLY A 104 -1.48 -17.15 -0.78
N ILE A 105 -1.32 -15.99 -1.46
CA ILE A 105 -1.38 -15.89 -2.93
C ILE A 105 -0.09 -15.28 -3.49
N SER A 106 0.07 -15.41 -4.81
CA SER A 106 1.10 -14.70 -5.57
C SER A 106 0.46 -13.58 -6.39
N LEU A 107 1.11 -12.42 -6.44
CA LEU A 107 0.66 -11.30 -7.31
C LEU A 107 0.86 -11.61 -8.79
N SER A 108 1.84 -12.46 -9.12
CA SER A 108 2.09 -12.94 -10.48
C SER A 108 1.90 -14.44 -10.55
N LEU A 109 1.30 -14.94 -11.62
CA LEU A 109 1.07 -16.37 -11.79
C LEU A 109 1.28 -16.75 -13.27
N ARG A 110 2.19 -17.72 -13.49
CA ARG A 110 2.50 -18.19 -14.85
C ARG A 110 1.22 -18.69 -15.53
N GLY A 111 0.97 -18.24 -16.74
CA GLY A 111 -0.22 -18.59 -17.53
C GLY A 111 -1.45 -17.71 -17.25
N LEU A 112 -1.56 -17.07 -16.08
CA LEU A 112 -2.72 -16.24 -15.69
C LEU A 112 -2.37 -14.76 -15.55
N ALA A 113 -1.30 -14.41 -14.83
CA ALA A 113 -0.94 -13.02 -14.57
C ALA A 113 0.57 -12.80 -14.75
N ARG A 114 0.97 -12.33 -15.93
CA ARG A 114 2.38 -12.00 -16.25
C ARG A 114 2.74 -10.55 -15.90
N ARG A 115 1.75 -9.74 -15.60
CA ARG A 115 1.90 -8.32 -15.27
C ARG A 115 1.36 -8.06 -13.88
N VAL A 116 2.07 -7.22 -13.14
CA VAL A 116 1.63 -6.67 -11.87
C VAL A 116 1.76 -5.17 -11.98
N GLN A 117 0.72 -4.44 -11.62
CA GLN A 117 0.74 -2.98 -11.63
C GLN A 117 0.24 -2.44 -10.29
N PHE A 118 0.91 -1.38 -9.83
CA PHE A 118 0.57 -0.66 -8.62
C PHE A 118 0.01 0.71 -8.99
N VAL A 119 -1.16 1.01 -8.49
CA VAL A 119 -1.91 2.22 -8.85
C VAL A 119 -2.39 2.88 -7.57
N THR A 120 -2.30 4.20 -7.50
CA THR A 120 -2.99 4.96 -6.46
C THR A 120 -4.40 5.31 -6.92
N ALA A 121 -5.40 4.96 -6.13
CA ALA A 121 -6.79 5.36 -6.35
C ALA A 121 -7.18 6.56 -5.46
N HIS A 122 -6.20 7.41 -5.16
CA HIS A 122 -6.41 8.67 -4.45
C HIS A 122 -6.61 9.78 -5.46
N ALA A 123 -7.85 10.27 -5.59
CA ALA A 123 -8.16 11.49 -6.31
C ALA A 123 -8.02 12.71 -5.36
N ARG A 124 -7.67 13.87 -5.91
CA ARG A 124 -7.81 15.13 -5.17
C ARG A 124 -9.29 15.39 -4.87
N ALA A 125 -9.55 16.06 -3.75
CA ALA A 125 -10.92 16.35 -3.35
C ALA A 125 -11.67 17.12 -4.46
N GLY A 126 -12.75 16.52 -4.97
CA GLY A 126 -13.58 17.10 -6.02
C GLY A 126 -13.14 16.82 -7.47
N GLU A 127 -12.02 16.11 -7.67
CA GLU A 127 -11.57 15.67 -8.99
C GLU A 127 -11.96 14.21 -9.25
N PRO A 128 -12.30 13.85 -10.49
CA PRO A 128 -12.50 12.46 -10.87
C PRO A 128 -11.19 11.69 -10.77
N LEU A 129 -11.28 10.40 -10.55
CA LEU A 129 -10.12 9.51 -10.57
C LEU A 129 -9.64 9.34 -12.03
N ASP A 130 -8.61 10.08 -12.39
CA ASP A 130 -8.01 10.04 -13.74
C ASP A 130 -7.00 8.89 -13.84
N LEU A 131 -7.44 7.77 -14.40
CA LEU A 131 -6.64 6.56 -14.63
C LEU A 131 -6.90 6.04 -16.05
N ASP A 132 -5.88 5.45 -16.66
CA ASP A 132 -6.03 4.72 -17.94
C ASP A 132 -6.74 3.37 -17.69
N TRP A 133 -8.06 3.42 -17.61
CA TRP A 133 -8.89 2.25 -17.31
C TRP A 133 -8.78 1.16 -18.38
N ALA A 134 -8.57 1.54 -19.64
CA ALA A 134 -8.36 0.58 -20.72
C ALA A 134 -7.09 -0.25 -20.52
N GLN A 135 -6.02 0.39 -20.05
CA GLN A 135 -4.79 -0.31 -19.69
C GLN A 135 -4.94 -1.15 -18.40
N LEU A 136 -5.71 -0.66 -17.44
CA LEU A 136 -5.94 -1.34 -16.16
C LEU A 136 -6.85 -2.57 -16.29
N ALA A 137 -7.78 -2.58 -17.24
CA ALA A 137 -8.72 -3.66 -17.50
C ALA A 137 -8.12 -4.83 -18.32
N HIS A 138 -6.85 -5.18 -18.04
CA HIS A 138 -6.19 -6.27 -18.77
C HIS A 138 -6.32 -7.59 -18.01
N PRO A 139 -6.93 -8.66 -18.60
CA PRO A 139 -7.25 -9.89 -17.89
C PRO A 139 -6.02 -10.68 -17.39
N ALA A 140 -4.85 -10.56 -18.06
CA ALA A 140 -3.60 -11.19 -17.64
C ALA A 140 -2.73 -10.29 -16.75
N CYS A 141 -3.36 -9.40 -16.00
CA CYS A 141 -2.69 -8.49 -15.07
C CYS A 141 -3.29 -8.60 -13.68
N THR A 142 -2.45 -8.48 -12.65
CA THR A 142 -2.90 -8.22 -11.29
C THR A 142 -2.70 -6.75 -10.99
N THR A 143 -3.78 -6.05 -10.67
CA THR A 143 -3.74 -4.63 -10.31
C THR A 143 -3.92 -4.45 -8.82
N ALA A 144 -2.99 -3.75 -8.18
CA ALA A 144 -3.06 -3.35 -6.79
C ALA A 144 -3.43 -1.87 -6.68
N PHE A 145 -4.64 -1.58 -6.23
CA PHE A 145 -5.11 -0.22 -5.98
C PHE A 145 -4.84 0.17 -4.54
N TYR A 146 -3.90 1.07 -4.35
CA TYR A 146 -3.61 1.70 -3.07
C TYR A 146 -4.61 2.82 -2.81
N MET A 147 -4.96 3.04 -1.53
CA MET A 147 -5.94 4.06 -1.12
C MET A 147 -7.31 3.91 -1.80
N GLY A 148 -7.66 2.68 -2.24
CA GLY A 148 -8.81 2.39 -3.09
C GLY A 148 -10.18 2.41 -2.40
N ARG A 149 -10.24 2.61 -1.08
CA ARG A 149 -11.49 2.49 -0.32
C ARG A 149 -12.62 3.39 -0.86
N SER A 150 -12.34 4.67 -1.02
CA SER A 150 -13.34 5.64 -1.51
C SER A 150 -13.65 5.48 -3.00
N ALA A 151 -12.71 4.91 -3.77
CA ALA A 151 -12.82 4.71 -5.20
C ALA A 151 -13.38 3.32 -5.60
N ALA A 152 -13.76 2.47 -4.63
CA ALA A 152 -14.18 1.09 -4.90
C ALA A 152 -15.32 0.98 -5.93
N SER A 153 -16.27 1.92 -5.91
CA SER A 153 -17.39 1.96 -6.88
C SER A 153 -16.92 2.33 -8.28
N ASP A 154 -16.00 3.29 -8.40
CA ASP A 154 -15.44 3.70 -9.69
C ASP A 154 -14.52 2.60 -10.24
N ILE A 155 -13.67 2.00 -9.42
CA ILE A 155 -12.83 0.86 -9.80
C ILE A 155 -13.67 -0.27 -10.39
N SER A 156 -14.74 -0.67 -9.70
CA SER A 156 -15.61 -1.74 -10.18
C SER A 156 -16.29 -1.36 -11.50
N ARG A 157 -16.92 -0.20 -11.56
CA ARG A 157 -17.65 0.29 -12.74
C ARG A 157 -16.75 0.41 -13.96
N GLU A 158 -15.62 1.09 -13.81
CA GLU A 158 -14.72 1.39 -14.93
C GLU A 158 -14.01 0.15 -15.45
N LEU A 159 -13.51 -0.72 -14.58
CA LEU A 159 -12.86 -1.96 -15.04
C LEU A 159 -13.84 -2.87 -15.80
N ILE A 160 -15.09 -2.97 -15.35
CA ILE A 160 -16.13 -3.74 -16.05
C ILE A 160 -16.48 -3.05 -17.38
N ALA A 161 -16.65 -1.74 -17.40
CA ALA A 161 -16.96 -0.98 -18.62
C ALA A 161 -15.85 -1.11 -19.69
N HIS A 162 -14.59 -1.31 -19.26
CA HIS A 162 -13.45 -1.53 -20.14
C HIS A 162 -13.12 -3.00 -20.40
N GLY A 163 -14.03 -3.93 -20.06
CA GLY A 163 -14.00 -5.31 -20.54
C GLY A 163 -13.50 -6.36 -19.54
N LEU A 164 -13.22 -6.04 -18.29
CA LEU A 164 -13.00 -7.09 -17.29
C LEU A 164 -14.32 -7.79 -16.93
N ASP A 165 -14.23 -9.12 -16.78
CA ASP A 165 -15.36 -9.91 -16.32
C ASP A 165 -15.83 -9.41 -14.95
N PRO A 166 -17.14 -9.14 -14.74
CA PRO A 166 -17.70 -8.81 -13.43
C PRO A 166 -17.36 -9.81 -12.33
N LYS A 167 -17.08 -11.06 -12.70
CA LYS A 167 -16.66 -12.13 -11.78
C LYS A 167 -15.17 -12.17 -11.50
N THR A 168 -14.37 -11.25 -12.09
CA THR A 168 -12.92 -11.17 -11.82
C THR A 168 -12.66 -11.18 -10.32
N PRO A 169 -11.75 -12.03 -9.82
CA PRO A 169 -11.45 -12.12 -8.40
C PRO A 169 -10.87 -10.83 -7.84
N VAL A 170 -11.29 -10.51 -6.63
CA VAL A 170 -10.82 -9.35 -5.86
C VAL A 170 -10.47 -9.76 -4.44
N LEU A 171 -9.34 -9.28 -3.94
CA LEU A 171 -8.98 -9.34 -2.54
C LEU A 171 -8.95 -7.92 -1.97
N ILE A 172 -9.73 -7.69 -0.91
CA ILE A 172 -9.70 -6.46 -0.12
C ILE A 172 -8.87 -6.75 1.12
N ALA A 173 -7.80 -5.98 1.35
CA ALA A 173 -6.94 -6.11 2.51
C ALA A 173 -6.91 -4.78 3.28
N CYS A 174 -7.35 -4.83 4.53
CA CYS A 174 -7.40 -3.68 5.43
C CYS A 174 -6.36 -3.82 6.54
N ASP A 175 -5.74 -2.73 6.96
CA ASP A 175 -4.73 -2.71 8.04
C ASP A 175 -3.63 -3.75 7.87
N VAL A 176 -3.13 -3.93 6.64
CA VAL A 176 -2.15 -4.96 6.29
C VAL A 176 -0.94 -4.92 7.21
N SER A 177 -0.55 -6.09 7.74
CA SER A 177 0.54 -6.29 8.72
C SER A 177 0.30 -5.66 10.11
N LEU A 178 -0.90 -5.21 10.41
CA LEU A 178 -1.29 -4.78 11.75
C LEU A 178 -2.09 -5.88 12.45
N ALA A 179 -2.19 -5.83 13.79
CA ALA A 179 -3.00 -6.79 14.57
C ALA A 179 -4.49 -6.76 14.19
N SER A 180 -4.96 -5.65 13.60
CA SER A 180 -6.33 -5.44 13.11
C SER A 180 -6.50 -5.81 11.64
N GLU A 181 -5.51 -6.48 11.03
CA GLU A 181 -5.58 -6.89 9.63
C GLU A 181 -6.83 -7.72 9.33
N ARG A 182 -7.48 -7.39 8.21
CA ARG A 182 -8.63 -8.16 7.69
C ARG A 182 -8.48 -8.30 6.18
N CYS A 183 -8.68 -9.53 5.70
CA CYS A 183 -8.74 -9.84 4.28
C CYS A 183 -10.12 -10.39 3.92
N LEU A 184 -10.71 -9.86 2.85
CA LEU A 184 -11.98 -10.34 2.31
C LEU A 184 -11.83 -10.62 0.81
N ARG A 185 -12.17 -11.84 0.38
CA ARG A 185 -12.23 -12.22 -1.02
C ARG A 185 -13.63 -11.97 -1.56
N THR A 186 -13.69 -11.45 -2.77
CA THR A 186 -14.95 -11.14 -3.44
C THR A 186 -14.76 -11.16 -4.96
N ARG A 187 -15.74 -10.66 -5.71
CA ARG A 187 -15.72 -10.44 -7.14
C ARG A 187 -15.79 -8.95 -7.45
N LEU A 188 -15.39 -8.58 -8.66
CA LEU A 188 -15.33 -7.20 -9.08
C LEU A 188 -16.68 -6.48 -9.01
N ASP A 189 -17.77 -7.14 -9.40
CA ASP A 189 -19.14 -6.61 -9.34
C ASP A 189 -19.65 -6.38 -7.90
N LEU A 190 -19.11 -7.11 -6.93
CA LEU A 190 -19.46 -6.99 -5.52
C LEU A 190 -18.50 -6.10 -4.72
N LEU A 191 -17.42 -5.61 -5.34
CA LEU A 191 -16.39 -4.80 -4.69
C LEU A 191 -16.96 -3.61 -3.89
N PRO A 192 -17.92 -2.80 -4.41
CA PRO A 192 -18.45 -1.65 -3.68
C PRO A 192 -19.17 -2.04 -2.38
N LEU A 193 -19.88 -3.16 -2.39
CA LEU A 193 -20.59 -3.68 -1.21
C LEU A 193 -19.59 -4.26 -0.20
N ALA A 194 -18.65 -5.06 -0.68
CA ALA A 194 -17.65 -5.73 0.13
C ALA A 194 -16.72 -4.74 0.87
N VAL A 195 -16.29 -3.66 0.21
CA VAL A 195 -15.50 -2.62 0.86
C VAL A 195 -16.26 -1.94 2.00
N ARG A 196 -17.56 -1.68 1.82
CA ARG A 196 -18.39 -1.09 2.88
C ARG A 196 -18.52 -1.99 4.11
N SER A 197 -18.50 -3.31 3.92
CA SER A 197 -18.64 -4.26 5.02
C SER A 197 -17.36 -4.48 5.84
N VAL A 198 -16.17 -4.27 5.27
CA VAL A 198 -14.90 -4.64 5.91
C VAL A 198 -13.97 -3.47 6.18
N ALA A 199 -14.02 -2.42 5.35
CA ALA A 199 -12.99 -1.38 5.36
C ALA A 199 -13.22 -0.30 6.42
N GLU A 200 -14.47 -0.02 6.83
CA GLU A 200 -14.77 1.09 7.74
C GLU A 200 -13.98 2.36 7.38
N ASN A 201 -13.13 2.86 8.29
CA ASN A 201 -12.20 3.97 8.07
C ASN A 201 -10.72 3.53 8.00
N LYS A 202 -10.48 2.26 7.66
CA LYS A 202 -9.13 1.66 7.66
C LYS A 202 -8.38 1.89 6.36
N PRO A 203 -7.04 1.97 6.43
CA PRO A 203 -6.20 1.86 5.25
C PRO A 203 -6.54 0.59 4.47
N THR A 204 -6.85 0.75 3.19
CA THR A 204 -7.37 -0.35 2.39
C THR A 204 -6.62 -0.47 1.08
N LEU A 205 -6.17 -1.68 0.80
CA LEU A 205 -5.61 -2.12 -0.47
C LEU A 205 -6.64 -3.01 -1.18
N ILE A 206 -6.78 -2.86 -2.49
CA ILE A 206 -7.64 -3.70 -3.32
C ILE A 206 -6.77 -4.35 -4.39
N LEU A 207 -6.74 -5.69 -4.42
CA LEU A 207 -6.08 -6.47 -5.46
C LEU A 207 -7.13 -7.04 -6.41
N VAL A 208 -6.96 -6.83 -7.71
CA VAL A 208 -7.89 -7.28 -8.76
C VAL A 208 -7.14 -8.13 -9.77
N GLY A 209 -7.67 -9.30 -10.12
CA GLY A 209 -7.12 -10.15 -11.18
C GLY A 209 -7.20 -11.65 -10.87
N GLU A 210 -6.97 -12.48 -11.86
CA GLU A 210 -7.10 -13.93 -11.73
C GLU A 210 -6.10 -14.55 -10.73
N ALA A 211 -4.92 -13.96 -10.55
CA ALA A 211 -3.94 -14.46 -9.59
C ALA A 211 -4.38 -14.35 -8.12
N VAL A 212 -5.40 -13.51 -7.82
CA VAL A 212 -5.90 -13.39 -6.44
C VAL A 212 -7.04 -14.36 -6.12
N ARG A 213 -7.42 -15.20 -7.08
CA ARG A 213 -8.36 -16.31 -6.86
C ARG A 213 -7.85 -17.21 -5.74
N GLN A 214 -8.76 -17.70 -4.93
CA GLN A 214 -8.42 -18.77 -4.01
C GLN A 214 -8.42 -20.08 -4.82
N ASN A 215 -7.26 -20.65 -5.01
CA ASN A 215 -7.12 -21.96 -5.65
C ASN A 215 -7.01 -23.02 -4.56
N ASP A 216 -7.64 -24.15 -4.75
CA ASP A 216 -7.39 -25.32 -3.92
C ASP A 216 -6.05 -25.99 -4.30
N ALA A 217 -5.61 -26.97 -3.50
CA ALA A 217 -4.33 -27.62 -3.72
C ALA A 217 -4.25 -28.36 -5.08
N ALA A 218 -5.38 -28.86 -5.59
CA ALA A 218 -5.46 -29.54 -6.88
C ALA A 218 -5.32 -28.55 -8.04
N GLU A 219 -5.99 -27.39 -7.97
CA GLU A 219 -5.87 -26.33 -8.96
C GLU A 219 -4.43 -25.75 -9.00
N ILE A 220 -3.80 -25.57 -7.83
CA ILE A 220 -2.40 -25.13 -7.75
C ILE A 220 -1.48 -26.14 -8.43
N ALA A 221 -1.66 -27.45 -8.18
CA ALA A 221 -0.88 -28.50 -8.80
C ALA A 221 -1.07 -28.53 -10.33
N GLN A 222 -2.28 -28.34 -10.82
CA GLN A 222 -2.60 -28.29 -12.26
C GLN A 222 -1.97 -27.06 -12.93
N ILE A 223 -2.05 -25.88 -12.31
CA ILE A 223 -1.39 -24.66 -12.81
C ILE A 223 0.13 -24.85 -12.86
N ALA A 224 0.74 -25.48 -11.84
CA ALA A 224 2.17 -25.80 -11.83
C ALA A 224 2.55 -26.77 -12.95
N ALA A 225 1.77 -27.80 -13.20
CA ALA A 225 2.03 -28.78 -14.26
C ALA A 225 1.94 -28.16 -15.68
N GLN A 226 1.00 -27.22 -15.89
CA GLN A 226 0.87 -26.51 -17.17
C GLN A 226 2.03 -25.52 -17.39
N ALA A 227 2.65 -25.03 -16.33
CA ALA A 227 3.76 -24.09 -16.39
C ALA A 227 5.09 -24.74 -16.82
N HIS A 228 5.19 -26.07 -16.81
CA HIS A 228 6.37 -26.83 -17.22
C HIS A 228 6.29 -27.34 -18.66
N ARG A 229 5.21 -27.07 -19.40
CA ARG A 229 5.04 -27.33 -20.83
C ARG A 229 5.30 -26.08 -21.65
#